data_87a2ae74f112951d1143b2511140cb2a
#
_entry.id   87a2ae74f112951d1143b2511140cb2a
#
_cell.length_a   1.000
_cell.length_b   1.000
_cell.length_c   1.000
_cell.angle_alpha   90.00
_cell.angle_beta   90.00
_cell.angle_gamma   90.00
#
_symmetry.space_group_name_H-M   'P 1'
#
loop_
_entity.id
_entity.type
_entity.pdbx_description
1 polymer ?
#
loop_
_entity_poly.entity_id
_entity_poly.type
_entity_poly.pdbx_seq_one_letter_code
_entity_poly.pdbx_strand_id
1 'polypeptide(L)'
;AGLAAGLDKNGDHINALGAMGFGFVEVGTVTPRPQPGNPRPRLFRLPENKAIINRMGFNNEGVAHLIKQVSACKYSKPIGINIGKNFDTPVEDATSDYIKGLDAAYPHATYIAVNVSSPNTPGLRSLQFGESLNGLLDTIKERQFALEKEHGRYVPIAIKIAPDMTDE
;
A
#
# COMPACT_ATOMS: atom_id res chain seq x y z
N ALA A 1 9.49 -1.09 -17.14
CA ALA A 1 8.19 -1.38 -16.56
C ALA A 1 8.34 -1.93 -15.15
N GLY A 2 7.38 -1.68 -14.26
CA GLY A 2 7.33 -2.21 -12.90
C GLY A 2 6.06 -2.99 -12.65
N LEU A 3 6.05 -3.79 -11.60
CA LEU A 3 4.88 -4.51 -11.12
C LEU A 3 4.17 -3.67 -10.07
N ALA A 4 2.89 -3.37 -10.29
CA ALA A 4 2.05 -2.64 -9.35
C ALA A 4 1.61 -3.53 -8.17
N ALA A 5 1.31 -2.88 -7.03
CA ALA A 5 0.72 -3.55 -5.87
C ALA A 5 -0.60 -4.26 -6.19
N GLY A 6 -0.91 -5.28 -5.42
CA GLY A 6 -2.14 -6.07 -5.53
C GLY A 6 -1.93 -7.50 -5.96
N LEU A 7 -0.88 -7.82 -6.71
CA LEU A 7 -0.55 -9.20 -7.09
C LEU A 7 0.16 -9.94 -5.94
N ASP A 8 1.21 -9.36 -5.39
CA ASP A 8 1.92 -9.89 -4.22
C ASP A 8 1.67 -8.98 -3.00
N LYS A 9 0.58 -9.26 -2.28
CA LYS A 9 0.17 -8.41 -1.17
C LYS A 9 1.03 -8.57 0.07
N ASN A 10 1.64 -9.72 0.23
CA ASN A 10 2.40 -10.09 1.42
C ASN A 10 3.92 -10.06 1.21
N GLY A 11 4.39 -9.86 -0.05
CA GLY A 11 5.81 -9.95 -0.37
C GLY A 11 6.35 -11.38 -0.44
N ASP A 12 5.48 -12.38 -0.54
CA ASP A 12 5.87 -13.80 -0.52
C ASP A 12 6.60 -14.24 -1.79
N HIS A 13 6.50 -13.46 -2.88
CA HIS A 13 6.97 -13.87 -4.21
C HIS A 13 7.93 -12.86 -4.86
N ILE A 14 8.50 -11.91 -4.11
CA ILE A 14 9.34 -10.82 -4.65
C ILE A 14 10.45 -11.33 -5.55
N ASN A 15 11.18 -12.37 -5.14
CA ASN A 15 12.30 -12.94 -5.93
C ASN A 15 11.82 -13.52 -7.25
N ALA A 16 10.72 -14.27 -7.26
CA ALA A 16 10.16 -14.88 -8.45
C ALA A 16 9.63 -13.81 -9.43
N LEU A 17 8.92 -12.83 -8.92
CA LEU A 17 8.41 -11.70 -9.71
C LEU A 17 9.55 -10.86 -10.26
N GLY A 18 10.57 -10.60 -9.46
CA GLY A 18 11.79 -9.91 -9.88
C GLY A 18 12.53 -10.62 -11.01
N ALA A 19 12.58 -11.96 -10.99
CA ALA A 19 13.17 -12.79 -12.03
C ALA A 19 12.42 -12.70 -13.38
N MET A 20 11.17 -12.26 -13.39
CA MET A 20 10.41 -11.98 -14.61
C MET A 20 10.89 -10.71 -15.36
N GLY A 21 11.86 -9.98 -14.82
CA GLY A 21 12.51 -8.86 -15.50
C GLY A 21 11.90 -7.48 -15.18
N PHE A 22 11.02 -7.35 -14.18
CA PHE A 22 10.52 -6.05 -13.75
C PHE A 22 11.65 -5.13 -13.26
N GLY A 23 11.55 -3.84 -13.61
CA GLY A 23 12.50 -2.81 -13.17
C GLY A 23 12.31 -2.40 -11.70
N PHE A 24 11.11 -2.60 -11.17
CA PHE A 24 10.77 -2.49 -9.75
C PHE A 24 9.56 -3.37 -9.44
N VAL A 25 9.34 -3.67 -8.16
CA VAL A 25 8.19 -4.42 -7.66
C VAL A 25 7.55 -3.61 -6.53
N GLU A 26 6.25 -3.38 -6.61
CA GLU A 26 5.45 -2.82 -5.51
C GLU A 26 4.63 -3.93 -4.87
N VAL A 27 4.84 -4.16 -3.57
CA VAL A 27 4.12 -5.15 -2.76
C VAL A 27 3.05 -4.49 -1.89
N GLY A 28 2.05 -5.24 -1.50
CA GLY A 28 0.90 -4.72 -0.74
C GLY A 28 -0.38 -4.69 -1.60
N THR A 29 -1.42 -3.94 -1.25
CA THR A 29 -1.54 -3.08 -0.07
C THR A 29 -1.51 -3.93 1.19
N VAL A 30 -0.71 -3.53 2.14
CA VAL A 30 -0.61 -4.13 3.47
C VAL A 30 -1.23 -3.18 4.51
N THR A 31 -1.81 -3.75 5.55
CA THR A 31 -2.37 -3.02 6.69
C THR A 31 -1.57 -3.31 7.96
N PRO A 32 -1.63 -2.48 9.01
CA PRO A 32 -0.90 -2.72 10.25
C PRO A 32 -1.13 -4.12 10.83
N ARG A 33 -2.40 -4.54 10.89
CA ARG A 33 -2.80 -5.88 11.34
C ARG A 33 -3.20 -6.75 10.15
N PRO A 34 -3.05 -8.09 10.22
CA PRO A 34 -3.59 -8.98 9.20
C PRO A 34 -5.11 -8.87 9.10
N GLN A 35 -5.64 -9.07 7.90
CA GLN A 35 -7.08 -9.11 7.69
C GLN A 35 -7.43 -10.01 6.51
N PRO A 36 -8.59 -10.72 6.55
CA PRO A 36 -8.98 -11.69 5.52
C PRO A 36 -9.44 -11.03 4.21
N GLY A 37 -9.77 -9.74 4.23
CA GLY A 37 -10.45 -9.05 3.14
C GLY A 37 -11.93 -9.44 3.03
N ASN A 38 -12.55 -9.07 1.92
CA ASN A 38 -13.97 -9.34 1.68
C ASN A 38 -14.26 -10.85 1.47
N PRO A 39 -15.48 -11.32 1.77
CA PRO A 39 -15.91 -12.69 1.49
C PRO A 39 -15.74 -13.09 0.03
N ARG A 40 -15.45 -14.36 -0.22
CA ARG A 40 -15.40 -14.93 -1.58
C ARG A 40 -16.82 -15.30 -2.06
N PRO A 41 -17.09 -15.23 -3.40
CA PRO A 41 -16.18 -14.84 -4.48
C PRO A 41 -15.93 -13.32 -4.50
N ARG A 42 -14.69 -12.92 -4.78
CA ARG A 42 -14.26 -11.51 -4.75
C ARG A 42 -13.37 -11.07 -5.91
N LEU A 43 -13.17 -11.94 -6.89
CA LEU A 43 -12.46 -11.67 -8.13
C LEU A 43 -13.17 -12.38 -9.27
N PHE A 44 -13.48 -11.64 -10.32
CA PHE A 44 -14.23 -12.12 -11.48
C PHE A 44 -13.50 -11.76 -12.76
N ARG A 45 -13.18 -12.76 -13.57
CA ARG A 45 -12.52 -12.56 -14.86
C ARG A 45 -13.55 -12.36 -15.95
N LEU A 46 -13.32 -11.38 -16.81
CA LEU A 46 -14.12 -11.10 -18.01
C LEU A 46 -13.22 -11.26 -19.25
N PRO A 47 -12.95 -12.51 -19.70
CA PRO A 47 -11.98 -12.77 -20.77
C PRO A 47 -12.30 -12.06 -22.07
N GLU A 48 -13.56 -12.00 -22.45
CA GLU A 48 -14.05 -11.34 -23.68
C GLU A 48 -13.76 -9.83 -23.68
N ASN A 49 -13.81 -9.21 -22.50
CA ASN A 49 -13.53 -7.79 -22.30
C ASN A 49 -12.07 -7.53 -21.90
N LYS A 50 -11.23 -8.57 -21.78
CA LYS A 50 -9.85 -8.50 -21.25
C LYS A 50 -9.78 -7.73 -19.92
N ALA A 51 -10.76 -7.95 -19.04
CA ALA A 51 -10.95 -7.21 -17.80
C ALA A 51 -11.10 -8.14 -16.59
N ILE A 52 -10.89 -7.54 -15.41
CA ILE A 52 -11.08 -8.19 -14.11
C ILE A 52 -11.88 -7.24 -13.22
N ILE A 53 -12.96 -7.74 -12.63
CA ILE A 53 -13.68 -7.06 -11.55
C ILE A 53 -13.23 -7.66 -10.24
N ASN A 54 -12.95 -6.83 -9.24
CA ASN A 54 -12.60 -7.31 -7.91
C ASN A 54 -13.22 -6.49 -6.78
N ARG A 55 -13.36 -7.14 -5.62
CA ARG A 55 -13.72 -6.57 -4.33
C ARG A 55 -12.83 -7.18 -3.25
N MET A 56 -11.52 -7.07 -3.38
CA MET A 56 -10.54 -7.79 -2.53
C MET A 56 -10.59 -7.39 -1.07
N GLY A 57 -10.69 -6.08 -0.74
CA GLY A 57 -10.77 -5.58 0.64
C GLY A 57 -9.46 -5.71 1.41
N PHE A 58 -8.31 -5.53 0.75
CA PHE A 58 -6.98 -5.57 1.36
C PHE A 58 -6.68 -6.83 2.17
N ASN A 59 -7.00 -8.03 1.63
CA ASN A 59 -6.57 -9.27 2.26
C ASN A 59 -5.04 -9.33 2.34
N ASN A 60 -4.51 -9.48 3.55
CA ASN A 60 -3.07 -9.52 3.79
C ASN A 60 -2.74 -10.08 5.19
N GLU A 61 -1.49 -10.49 5.38
CA GLU A 61 -0.96 -11.07 6.61
C GLU A 61 -0.36 -10.02 7.59
N GLY A 62 -0.62 -8.74 7.34
CA GLY A 62 -0.13 -7.63 8.16
C GLY A 62 1.29 -7.18 7.82
N VAL A 63 1.61 -5.94 8.23
CA VAL A 63 2.88 -5.30 7.90
C VAL A 63 4.08 -6.06 8.43
N ALA A 64 3.99 -6.68 9.60
CA ALA A 64 5.10 -7.43 10.20
C ALA A 64 5.50 -8.63 9.33
N HIS A 65 4.53 -9.36 8.75
CA HIS A 65 4.80 -10.45 7.80
C HIS A 65 5.48 -9.91 6.54
N LEU A 66 4.94 -8.86 5.93
CA LEU A 66 5.50 -8.27 4.72
C LEU A 66 6.94 -7.81 4.92
N ILE A 67 7.25 -7.13 6.04
CA ILE A 67 8.61 -6.68 6.35
C ILE A 67 9.58 -7.85 6.48
N LYS A 68 9.15 -8.95 7.11
CA LYS A 68 9.96 -10.18 7.17
C LYS A 68 10.32 -10.69 5.77
N GLN A 69 9.35 -10.70 4.85
CA GLN A 69 9.58 -11.16 3.47
C GLN A 69 10.49 -10.22 2.69
N VAL A 70 10.26 -8.91 2.79
CA VAL A 70 11.10 -7.90 2.12
C VAL A 70 12.54 -7.97 2.62
N SER A 71 12.74 -8.12 3.94
CA SER A 71 14.09 -8.23 4.53
C SER A 71 14.83 -9.50 4.11
N ALA A 72 14.12 -10.57 3.81
CA ALA A 72 14.70 -11.85 3.40
C ALA A 72 14.91 -11.97 1.88
N CYS A 73 14.34 -11.07 1.07
CA CYS A 73 14.41 -11.18 -0.37
C CYS A 73 15.81 -10.84 -0.91
N LYS A 74 16.15 -11.40 -2.07
CA LYS A 74 17.42 -11.17 -2.78
C LYS A 74 17.26 -10.24 -3.99
N TYR A 75 16.10 -9.67 -4.19
CA TYR A 75 15.83 -8.74 -5.28
C TYR A 75 16.56 -7.42 -5.06
N SER A 76 17.42 -7.03 -6.01
CA SER A 76 18.33 -5.89 -5.87
C SER A 76 17.84 -4.59 -6.49
N LYS A 77 16.66 -4.61 -7.13
CA LYS A 77 16.07 -3.41 -7.74
C LYS A 77 15.05 -2.77 -6.77
N PRO A 78 14.51 -1.59 -7.09
CA PRO A 78 13.60 -0.90 -6.17
C PRO A 78 12.39 -1.74 -5.75
N ILE A 79 12.10 -1.72 -4.44
CA ILE A 79 10.91 -2.30 -3.84
C ILE A 79 10.06 -1.17 -3.28
N GLY A 80 8.85 -1.04 -3.82
CA GLY A 80 7.80 -0.18 -3.26
C GLY A 80 6.98 -0.95 -2.24
N ILE A 81 6.63 -0.31 -1.13
CA ILE A 81 5.69 -0.87 -0.15
C ILE A 81 4.43 -0.02 -0.14
N ASN A 82 3.31 -0.65 -0.50
CA ASN A 82 2.00 -0.02 -0.54
C ASN A 82 1.29 -0.26 0.79
N ILE A 83 0.95 0.82 1.49
CA ILE A 83 0.32 0.79 2.82
C ILE A 83 -1.11 1.30 2.77
N GLY A 84 -1.95 0.75 3.64
CA GLY A 84 -3.35 1.13 3.76
C GLY A 84 -3.88 0.94 5.19
N LYS A 85 -5.10 1.45 5.40
CA LYS A 85 -5.84 1.36 6.65
C LYS A 85 -6.49 -0.02 6.80
N ASN A 86 -6.53 -0.58 8.02
CA ASN A 86 -7.34 -1.75 8.35
C ASN A 86 -8.85 -1.47 8.13
N PHE A 87 -9.60 -2.52 7.81
CA PHE A 87 -11.03 -2.43 7.54
C PHE A 87 -11.82 -1.91 8.76
N ASP A 88 -11.49 -2.40 9.94
CA ASP A 88 -12.15 -2.09 11.22
C ASP A 88 -11.64 -0.82 11.92
N THR A 89 -10.62 -0.16 11.38
CA THR A 89 -10.19 1.16 11.87
C THR A 89 -11.17 2.22 11.36
N PRO A 90 -11.78 3.04 12.21
CA PRO A 90 -12.60 4.17 11.80
C PRO A 90 -11.86 5.13 10.86
N VAL A 91 -12.58 5.84 9.98
CA VAL A 91 -11.95 6.76 9.01
C VAL A 91 -11.24 7.91 9.71
N GLU A 92 -11.81 8.40 10.80
CA GLU A 92 -11.23 9.44 11.66
C GLU A 92 -9.89 9.03 12.28
N ASP A 93 -9.67 7.73 12.49
CA ASP A 93 -8.45 7.16 13.05
C ASP A 93 -7.47 6.64 11.96
N ALA A 94 -7.83 6.79 10.69
CA ALA A 94 -7.08 6.26 9.56
C ALA A 94 -5.60 6.66 9.58
N THR A 95 -5.30 7.90 9.94
CA THR A 95 -3.94 8.44 10.01
C THR A 95 -3.04 7.58 10.89
N SER A 96 -3.56 7.05 12.02
CA SER A 96 -2.77 6.19 12.91
C SER A 96 -2.29 4.91 12.23
N ASP A 97 -3.11 4.32 11.37
CA ASP A 97 -2.76 3.11 10.63
C ASP A 97 -1.72 3.40 9.53
N TYR A 98 -1.85 4.54 8.84
CA TYR A 98 -0.83 4.96 7.86
C TYR A 98 0.52 5.24 8.52
N ILE A 99 0.55 5.86 9.70
CA ILE A 99 1.79 6.11 10.44
C ILE A 99 2.44 4.78 10.88
N LYS A 100 1.66 3.83 11.43
CA LYS A 100 2.19 2.48 11.77
C LYS A 100 2.76 1.76 10.55
N GLY A 101 2.06 1.85 9.41
CA GLY A 101 2.54 1.29 8.15
C GLY A 101 3.81 1.96 7.66
N LEU A 102 3.86 3.30 7.73
CA LEU A 102 5.03 4.11 7.36
C LEU A 102 6.25 3.77 8.21
N ASP A 103 6.09 3.74 9.54
CA ASP A 103 7.18 3.42 10.48
C ASP A 103 7.78 2.04 10.19
N ALA A 104 6.93 1.04 9.98
CA ALA A 104 7.37 -0.31 9.69
C ALA A 104 8.05 -0.44 8.31
N ALA A 105 7.51 0.24 7.29
CA ALA A 105 8.00 0.13 5.92
C ALA A 105 9.26 0.94 5.65
N TYR A 106 9.46 2.08 6.32
CA TYR A 106 10.50 3.06 6.01
C TYR A 106 11.91 2.49 5.96
N PRO A 107 12.34 1.63 6.92
CA PRO A 107 13.69 1.06 6.89
C PRO A 107 13.95 0.11 5.70
N HIS A 108 12.90 -0.39 5.06
CA HIS A 108 12.97 -1.49 4.10
C HIS A 108 12.57 -1.11 2.67
N ALA A 109 11.78 -0.05 2.51
CA ALA A 109 11.26 0.37 1.21
C ALA A 109 12.24 1.25 0.44
N THR A 110 12.22 1.16 -0.89
CA THR A 110 12.85 2.17 -1.77
C THR A 110 11.93 3.37 -1.95
N TYR A 111 10.62 3.15 -1.96
CA TYR A 111 9.58 4.17 -1.86
C TYR A 111 8.35 3.58 -1.16
N ILE A 112 7.47 4.44 -0.66
CA ILE A 112 6.24 4.02 0.02
C ILE A 112 5.06 4.61 -0.73
N ALA A 113 4.06 3.77 -1.06
CA ALA A 113 2.80 4.21 -1.65
C ALA A 113 1.70 4.22 -0.59
N VAL A 114 1.13 5.38 -0.32
CA VAL A 114 -0.01 5.57 0.61
C VAL A 114 -1.30 5.42 -0.19
N ASN A 115 -2.04 4.34 0.06
CA ASN A 115 -3.22 3.99 -0.73
C ASN A 115 -4.51 4.52 -0.07
N VAL A 116 -5.04 5.60 -0.60
CA VAL A 116 -6.34 6.18 -0.22
C VAL A 116 -7.43 5.93 -1.27
N SER A 117 -7.15 5.11 -2.30
CA SER A 117 -7.98 4.99 -3.51
C SER A 117 -8.92 3.78 -3.54
N SER A 118 -8.82 2.83 -2.60
CA SER A 118 -9.62 1.60 -2.68
C SER A 118 -11.10 1.84 -2.45
N PRO A 119 -11.97 1.44 -3.38
CA PRO A 119 -13.42 1.48 -3.19
C PRO A 119 -13.94 0.35 -2.28
N ASN A 120 -13.07 -0.62 -1.97
CA ASN A 120 -13.43 -1.85 -1.24
C ASN A 120 -13.21 -1.75 0.27
N THR A 121 -12.82 -0.57 0.77
CA THR A 121 -12.69 -0.26 2.19
C THR A 121 -13.64 0.88 2.51
N PRO A 122 -14.61 0.70 3.42
CA PRO A 122 -15.62 1.70 3.72
C PRO A 122 -15.00 3.05 4.10
N GLY A 123 -15.50 4.12 3.50
CA GLY A 123 -15.09 5.50 3.76
C GLY A 123 -13.67 5.88 3.33
N LEU A 124 -12.85 4.94 2.84
CA LEU A 124 -11.43 5.22 2.53
C LEU A 124 -11.27 6.34 1.51
N ARG A 125 -12.11 6.36 0.48
CA ARG A 125 -12.02 7.37 -0.60
C ARG A 125 -12.36 8.79 -0.14
N SER A 126 -13.04 8.97 0.99
CA SER A 126 -13.27 10.30 1.56
C SER A 126 -11.96 10.99 1.99
N LEU A 127 -10.92 10.21 2.28
CA LEU A 127 -9.58 10.74 2.58
C LEU A 127 -8.86 11.41 1.40
N GLN A 128 -9.41 11.31 0.18
CA GLN A 128 -8.82 11.93 -1.02
C GLN A 128 -9.21 13.41 -1.19
N PHE A 129 -10.05 13.95 -0.32
CA PHE A 129 -10.65 15.27 -0.53
C PHE A 129 -10.42 16.21 0.66
N GLY A 130 -10.25 17.50 0.34
CA GLY A 130 -10.31 18.61 1.27
C GLY A 130 -9.38 18.51 2.47
N GLU A 131 -9.88 18.95 3.62
CA GLU A 131 -9.11 18.98 4.89
C GLU A 131 -8.64 17.60 5.35
N SER A 132 -9.40 16.54 5.06
CA SER A 132 -9.01 15.17 5.42
C SER A 132 -7.74 14.74 4.71
N LEU A 133 -7.60 15.06 3.43
CA LEU A 133 -6.37 14.79 2.68
C LEU A 133 -5.21 15.63 3.21
N ASN A 134 -5.42 16.92 3.41
CA ASN A 134 -4.38 17.83 3.90
C ASN A 134 -3.85 17.37 5.26
N GLY A 135 -4.73 17.10 6.23
CA GLY A 135 -4.33 16.64 7.55
C GLY A 135 -3.56 15.31 7.54
N LEU A 136 -3.98 14.37 6.66
CA LEU A 136 -3.26 13.12 6.46
C LEU A 136 -1.87 13.37 5.87
N LEU A 137 -1.76 14.22 4.83
CA LEU A 137 -0.50 14.54 4.17
C LEU A 137 0.48 15.26 5.11
N ASP A 138 0.00 16.22 5.88
CA ASP A 138 0.83 16.96 6.85
C ASP A 138 1.42 15.98 7.86
N THR A 139 0.60 15.12 8.47
CA THR A 139 1.06 14.13 9.45
C THR A 139 2.07 13.15 8.85
N ILE A 140 1.81 12.66 7.61
CA ILE A 140 2.74 11.77 6.90
C ILE A 140 4.07 12.48 6.61
N LYS A 141 4.04 13.76 6.20
CA LYS A 141 5.24 14.54 5.91
C LYS A 141 6.07 14.81 7.15
N GLU A 142 5.42 15.18 8.25
CA GLU A 142 6.09 15.35 9.54
C GLU A 142 6.79 14.05 9.98
N ARG A 143 6.08 12.91 9.89
CA ARG A 143 6.67 11.62 10.25
C ARG A 143 7.78 11.20 9.29
N GLN A 144 7.63 11.42 7.98
CA GLN A 144 8.69 11.17 6.99
C GLN A 144 9.97 11.92 7.35
N PHE A 145 9.86 13.20 7.72
CA PHE A 145 11.01 14.01 8.10
C PHE A 145 11.70 13.51 9.37
N ALA A 146 10.91 13.05 10.35
CA ALA A 146 11.46 12.42 11.55
C ALA A 146 12.21 11.13 11.22
N LEU A 147 11.61 10.26 10.39
CA LEU A 147 12.22 9.00 9.96
C LEU A 147 13.46 9.20 9.08
N GLU A 148 13.50 10.23 8.25
CA GLU A 148 14.68 10.59 7.47
C GLU A 148 15.88 10.89 8.39
N LYS A 149 15.65 11.66 9.47
CA LYS A 149 16.68 11.95 10.48
C LYS A 149 17.11 10.70 11.24
N GLU A 150 16.14 9.86 11.62
CA GLU A 150 16.37 8.64 12.39
C GLU A 150 17.21 7.62 11.59
N HIS A 151 16.88 7.43 10.30
CA HIS A 151 17.50 6.43 9.44
C HIS A 151 18.61 6.97 8.55
N GLY A 152 18.87 8.28 8.53
CA GLY A 152 19.91 8.90 7.72
C GLY A 152 19.69 8.79 6.21
N ARG A 153 18.45 8.55 5.75
CA ARG A 153 18.10 8.42 4.34
C ARG A 153 16.69 8.91 4.04
N TYR A 154 16.51 9.54 2.90
CA TYR A 154 15.20 9.93 2.39
C TYR A 154 14.54 8.77 1.66
N VAL A 155 13.27 8.48 1.99
CA VAL A 155 12.41 7.53 1.29
C VAL A 155 11.25 8.29 0.66
N PRO A 156 11.12 8.32 -0.68
CA PRO A 156 10.01 8.97 -1.35
C PRO A 156 8.66 8.37 -0.95
N ILE A 157 7.65 9.24 -0.83
CA ILE A 157 6.26 8.83 -0.58
C ILE A 157 5.41 9.26 -1.78
N ALA A 158 4.64 8.30 -2.31
CA ALA A 158 3.65 8.51 -3.36
C ALA A 158 2.24 8.35 -2.78
N ILE A 159 1.34 9.26 -3.10
CA ILE A 159 -0.08 9.14 -2.75
C ILE A 159 -0.82 8.51 -3.92
N LYS A 160 -1.41 7.34 -3.68
CA LYS A 160 -2.20 6.64 -4.70
C LYS A 160 -3.67 7.04 -4.60
N ILE A 161 -4.10 7.84 -5.55
CA ILE A 161 -5.48 8.32 -5.68
C ILE A 161 -6.28 7.48 -6.68
N ALA A 162 -7.61 7.60 -6.68
CA ALA A 162 -8.49 6.96 -7.63
C ALA A 162 -8.42 7.65 -9.01
N PRO A 163 -8.59 6.92 -10.13
CA PRO A 163 -8.48 7.49 -11.47
C PRO A 163 -9.72 8.27 -11.91
N ASP A 164 -10.82 8.18 -11.17
CA ASP A 164 -12.12 8.80 -11.45
C ASP A 164 -12.39 10.04 -10.57
N MET A 165 -11.30 10.75 -10.21
CA MET A 165 -11.37 12.05 -9.55
C MET A 165 -11.82 13.12 -10.54
N THR A 166 -12.61 14.09 -10.07
CA THR A 166 -12.92 15.31 -10.83
C THR A 166 -11.75 16.28 -10.80
N ASP A 167 -11.73 17.24 -11.73
CA ASP A 167 -10.66 18.26 -11.82
C ASP A 167 -10.80 19.38 -10.74
N GLU A 168 -11.73 19.20 -9.78
CA GLU A 168 -11.97 20.14 -8.67
C GLU A 168 -11.23 19.75 -7.39
#